data_29a534aabd96f5c97c26d7cea3a4d50c
#
_entry.id   29a534aabd96f5c97c26d7cea3a4d50c
#
_cell.length_a   1.000
_cell.length_b   1.000
_cell.length_c   1.000
_cell.angle_alpha   90.00
_cell.angle_beta   90.00
_cell.angle_gamma   90.00
#
_symmetry.space_group_name_H-M   'P 1'
#
loop_
_entity.id
_entity.type
_entity.pdbx_description
1 polymer ?
#
loop_
_entity_poly.entity_id
_entity_poly.type
_entity_poly.pdbx_seq_one_letter_code
_entity_poly.pdbx_strand_id
1 'polypeptide(L)'
;MYRVIGVLWVAAIMAILFCPIPVTEESESQPIVEVAPPVPVKPVVPVEPEEAPPTQTEKPLVREDIPLDAETQQLLYQASIETGIPYELALAVIQQETDFKNIVGDGGDSVGYMQVQPRWHSDRMERLGVSDLTDPYGNFLVGCDYLAEMIGKNRGLEWALHAYNGGPTYANDMAKAEKTSQYVKNVLNYMNILKTEEF
;
A
#
# COMPACT_ATOMS: atom_id res chain seq x y z
N MET A 1 -31.25 48.06 -17.62
CA MET A 1 -29.95 48.61 -18.05
C MET A 1 -28.94 47.49 -17.85
N TYR A 2 -28.79 46.58 -18.82
CA TYR A 2 -27.90 45.40 -18.74
C TYR A 2 -26.58 45.74 -19.44
N ARG A 3 -25.47 45.66 -18.74
CA ARG A 3 -24.13 45.73 -19.33
C ARG A 3 -23.63 44.30 -19.58
N VAL A 4 -23.52 43.95 -20.85
CA VAL A 4 -22.87 42.76 -21.38
C VAL A 4 -21.37 43.01 -21.40
N ILE A 5 -20.58 42.25 -20.66
CA ILE A 5 -19.13 42.26 -20.75
C ILE A 5 -18.72 41.04 -21.59
N GLY A 6 -18.25 41.32 -22.79
CA GLY A 6 -17.74 40.32 -23.72
C GLY A 6 -16.39 39.78 -23.27
N VAL A 7 -16.25 38.47 -23.27
CA VAL A 7 -14.99 37.77 -23.06
C VAL A 7 -14.33 37.52 -24.42
N LEU A 8 -13.19 38.19 -24.63
CA LEU A 8 -12.33 37.97 -25.81
C LEU A 8 -11.53 36.67 -25.61
N TRP A 9 -11.75 35.72 -26.51
CA TRP A 9 -10.89 34.55 -26.67
C TRP A 9 -9.66 34.93 -27.51
N VAL A 10 -8.48 34.87 -26.93
CA VAL A 10 -7.21 34.96 -27.65
C VAL A 10 -6.77 33.53 -27.99
N ALA A 11 -6.89 33.17 -29.26
CA ALA A 11 -6.34 31.92 -29.79
C ALA A 11 -4.84 32.10 -30.02
N ALA A 12 -4.01 31.45 -29.20
CA ALA A 12 -2.57 31.33 -29.43
C ALA A 12 -2.31 30.17 -30.39
N ILE A 13 -1.95 30.49 -31.64
CA ILE A 13 -1.46 29.55 -32.64
C ILE A 13 -0.02 29.23 -32.32
N MET A 14 0.28 28.00 -31.89
CA MET A 14 1.63 27.49 -31.70
C MET A 14 2.16 26.97 -33.03
N ALA A 15 3.09 27.67 -33.64
CA ALA A 15 3.82 27.24 -34.83
C ALA A 15 4.85 26.17 -34.40
N ILE A 16 4.67 24.92 -34.86
CA ILE A 16 5.64 23.87 -34.73
C ILE A 16 6.74 24.09 -35.78
N LEU A 17 7.91 24.54 -35.37
CA LEU A 17 9.12 24.56 -36.15
C LEU A 17 9.68 23.15 -36.33
N PHE A 18 9.54 22.61 -37.52
CA PHE A 18 10.18 21.37 -37.96
C PHE A 18 11.67 21.62 -38.17
N CYS A 19 12.51 21.10 -37.29
CA CYS A 19 13.95 21.14 -37.48
C CYS A 19 14.40 19.76 -38.02
N PRO A 20 15.01 19.66 -39.22
CA PRO A 20 15.50 18.39 -39.73
C PRO A 20 16.80 17.99 -38.99
N ILE A 21 16.83 16.76 -38.49
CA ILE A 21 18.01 16.13 -37.87
C ILE A 21 18.92 15.67 -39.01
N PRO A 22 20.21 16.03 -39.07
CA PRO A 22 21.16 15.48 -40.02
C PRO A 22 21.50 14.03 -39.63
N VAL A 23 21.28 13.09 -40.55
CA VAL A 23 21.78 11.71 -40.49
C VAL A 23 23.25 11.74 -40.88
N THR A 24 24.14 11.53 -39.91
CA THR A 24 25.53 11.21 -40.21
C THR A 24 25.67 9.68 -40.11
N GLU A 25 25.80 9.02 -41.25
CA GLU A 25 26.37 7.68 -41.35
C GLU A 25 27.85 7.75 -40.99
N GLU A 26 28.24 7.26 -39.85
CA GLU A 26 29.63 6.97 -39.53
C GLU A 26 29.73 5.46 -39.25
N SER A 27 30.27 4.76 -40.26
CA SER A 27 30.62 3.35 -40.23
C SER A 27 31.87 3.20 -39.37
N GLU A 28 31.71 2.88 -38.10
CA GLU A 28 32.85 2.53 -37.25
C GLU A 28 32.99 1.01 -37.18
N SER A 29 34.04 0.50 -37.86
CA SER A 29 34.49 -0.89 -37.85
C SER A 29 34.89 -1.28 -36.43
N GLN A 30 34.17 -2.23 -35.83
CA GLN A 30 34.54 -2.81 -34.53
C GLN A 30 35.81 -3.66 -34.65
N PRO A 31 36.74 -3.55 -33.70
CA PRO A 31 37.94 -4.38 -33.67
C PRO A 31 37.57 -5.83 -33.33
N ILE A 32 38.18 -6.76 -34.05
CA ILE A 32 38.06 -8.20 -33.86
C ILE A 32 38.56 -8.53 -32.45
N VAL A 33 37.67 -8.95 -31.55
CA VAL A 33 38.03 -9.47 -30.24
C VAL A 33 38.66 -10.84 -30.41
N GLU A 34 39.95 -10.92 -30.13
CA GLU A 34 40.76 -12.15 -30.09
C GLU A 34 40.17 -13.08 -29.01
N VAL A 35 39.62 -14.23 -29.44
CA VAL A 35 39.05 -15.24 -28.57
C VAL A 35 40.16 -15.96 -27.83
N ALA A 36 40.30 -15.71 -26.53
CA ALA A 36 41.19 -16.43 -25.66
C ALA A 36 40.86 -17.94 -25.62
N PRO A 37 41.84 -18.83 -25.50
CA PRO A 37 41.64 -20.26 -25.47
C PRO A 37 40.79 -20.71 -24.26
N PRO A 38 39.99 -21.79 -24.38
CA PRO A 38 39.11 -22.23 -23.31
C PRO A 38 39.90 -22.68 -22.08
N VAL A 39 39.54 -22.10 -20.93
CA VAL A 39 40.04 -22.51 -19.62
C VAL A 39 39.48 -23.92 -19.31
N PRO A 40 40.30 -24.88 -18.81
CA PRO A 40 39.84 -26.21 -18.50
C PRO A 40 38.77 -26.18 -17.40
N VAL A 41 37.58 -26.62 -17.75
CA VAL A 41 36.43 -26.75 -16.84
C VAL A 41 36.73 -27.89 -15.88
N LYS A 42 36.87 -27.60 -14.60
CA LYS A 42 36.87 -28.65 -13.55
C LYS A 42 35.52 -29.38 -13.55
N PRO A 43 35.49 -30.70 -13.27
CA PRO A 43 34.26 -31.45 -13.19
C PRO A 43 33.30 -30.80 -12.19
N VAL A 44 32.10 -30.47 -12.66
CA VAL A 44 31.02 -29.99 -11.81
C VAL A 44 30.56 -31.20 -11.00
N VAL A 45 30.83 -31.19 -9.68
CA VAL A 45 30.21 -32.09 -8.72
C VAL A 45 28.70 -31.83 -8.80
N PRO A 46 27.84 -32.87 -8.91
CA PRO A 46 26.40 -32.66 -8.84
C PRO A 46 26.07 -31.97 -7.51
N VAL A 47 25.64 -30.72 -7.58
CA VAL A 47 25.04 -30.03 -6.43
C VAL A 47 23.68 -30.70 -6.25
N GLU A 48 23.58 -31.49 -5.17
CA GLU A 48 22.33 -31.99 -4.65
C GLU A 48 21.38 -30.80 -4.50
N PRO A 49 20.10 -30.88 -4.90
CA PRO A 49 19.18 -29.73 -4.80
C PRO A 49 19.18 -29.28 -3.34
N GLU A 50 19.69 -28.07 -3.09
CA GLU A 50 19.57 -27.41 -1.79
C GLU A 50 18.07 -27.34 -1.49
N GLU A 51 17.61 -28.15 -0.53
CA GLU A 51 16.25 -28.11 -0.06
C GLU A 51 15.96 -26.66 0.32
N ALA A 52 14.97 -26.06 -0.35
CA ALA A 52 14.46 -24.74 0.01
C ALA A 52 14.22 -24.75 1.54
N PRO A 53 14.63 -23.70 2.26
CA PRO A 53 14.42 -23.65 3.71
C PRO A 53 12.93 -23.93 3.98
N PRO A 54 12.59 -24.77 4.97
CA PRO A 54 11.21 -25.11 5.25
C PRO A 54 10.46 -23.80 5.42
N THR A 55 9.46 -23.59 4.56
CA THR A 55 8.47 -22.53 4.76
C THR A 55 7.85 -22.86 6.14
N GLN A 56 8.32 -22.18 7.17
CA GLN A 56 7.68 -22.24 8.47
C GLN A 56 6.29 -21.65 8.26
N THR A 57 5.34 -22.53 8.00
CA THR A 57 3.92 -22.24 8.17
C THR A 57 3.73 -22.12 9.67
N GLU A 58 4.18 -21.00 10.25
CA GLU A 58 3.79 -20.70 11.62
C GLU A 58 2.27 -20.64 11.61
N LYS A 59 1.67 -21.55 12.39
CA LYS A 59 0.22 -21.59 12.57
C LYS A 59 -0.16 -20.17 13.02
N PRO A 60 -1.07 -19.47 12.33
CA PRO A 60 -1.43 -18.11 12.71
C PRO A 60 -1.87 -18.12 14.17
N LEU A 61 -1.34 -17.18 14.92
CA LEU A 61 -1.66 -17.01 16.32
C LEU A 61 -3.11 -16.53 16.44
N VAL A 62 -4.02 -17.45 16.69
CA VAL A 62 -5.42 -17.10 16.95
C VAL A 62 -5.52 -16.55 18.38
N ARG A 63 -5.94 -15.31 18.50
CA ARG A 63 -6.16 -14.61 19.77
C ARG A 63 -7.59 -14.84 20.24
N GLU A 64 -7.78 -15.45 21.41
CA GLU A 64 -9.11 -15.68 21.98
C GLU A 64 -9.77 -14.42 22.56
N ASP A 65 -8.96 -13.39 22.86
CA ASP A 65 -9.39 -12.08 23.35
C ASP A 65 -9.92 -11.15 22.26
N ILE A 66 -9.74 -11.50 20.97
CA ILE A 66 -10.21 -10.73 19.83
C ILE A 66 -11.57 -11.28 19.34
N PRO A 67 -12.61 -10.45 19.18
CA PRO A 67 -13.94 -10.88 18.77
C PRO A 67 -14.05 -11.12 17.24
N LEU A 68 -13.06 -11.81 16.68
CA LEU A 68 -13.03 -12.33 15.32
C LEU A 68 -12.87 -13.85 15.39
N ASP A 69 -13.56 -14.58 14.52
CA ASP A 69 -13.32 -16.01 14.39
C ASP A 69 -11.91 -16.33 13.85
N ALA A 70 -11.48 -17.57 14.06
CA ALA A 70 -10.12 -18.00 13.70
C ALA A 70 -9.81 -17.85 12.19
N GLU A 71 -10.80 -18.04 11.32
CA GLU A 71 -10.65 -17.91 9.88
C GLU A 71 -10.43 -16.43 9.51
N THR A 72 -11.25 -15.54 10.03
CA THR A 72 -11.13 -14.09 9.81
C THR A 72 -9.78 -13.55 10.34
N GLN A 73 -9.33 -14.02 11.51
CA GLN A 73 -8.03 -13.65 12.04
C GLN A 73 -6.88 -14.13 11.14
N GLN A 74 -7.00 -15.33 10.55
CA GLN A 74 -6.00 -15.86 9.63
C GLN A 74 -5.93 -15.04 8.34
N LEU A 75 -7.08 -14.62 7.78
CA LEU A 75 -7.14 -13.74 6.60
C LEU A 75 -6.47 -12.39 6.87
N LEU A 76 -6.72 -11.81 8.05
CA LEU A 76 -6.06 -10.58 8.47
C LEU A 76 -4.54 -10.75 8.63
N TYR A 77 -4.11 -11.84 9.25
CA TYR A 77 -2.70 -12.16 9.43
C TYR A 77 -1.99 -12.30 8.07
N GLN A 78 -2.62 -12.99 7.11
CA GLN A 78 -2.11 -13.12 5.76
C GLN A 78 -1.96 -11.74 5.08
N ALA A 79 -2.98 -10.90 5.12
CA ALA A 79 -2.92 -9.55 4.55
C ALA A 79 -1.84 -8.69 5.23
N SER A 80 -1.63 -8.86 6.54
CA SER A 80 -0.59 -8.19 7.31
C SER A 80 0.81 -8.55 6.83
N ILE A 81 1.08 -9.84 6.59
CA ILE A 81 2.36 -10.32 6.06
C ILE A 81 2.58 -9.79 4.64
N GLU A 82 1.60 -9.89 3.76
CA GLU A 82 1.71 -9.47 2.36
C GLU A 82 1.98 -7.97 2.21
N THR A 83 1.46 -7.16 3.13
CA THR A 83 1.61 -5.71 3.10
C THR A 83 2.73 -5.18 4.00
N GLY A 84 3.32 -6.03 4.86
CA GLY A 84 4.33 -5.64 5.83
C GLY A 84 3.78 -4.82 7.01
N ILE A 85 2.47 -4.85 7.25
CA ILE A 85 1.85 -4.18 8.39
C ILE A 85 1.90 -5.11 9.62
N PRO A 86 2.34 -4.63 10.79
CA PRO A 86 2.24 -5.41 12.03
C PRO A 86 0.79 -5.83 12.31
N TYR A 87 0.58 -7.10 12.65
CA TYR A 87 -0.75 -7.66 12.89
C TYR A 87 -1.51 -6.89 13.99
N GLU A 88 -0.84 -6.52 15.09
CA GLU A 88 -1.42 -5.75 16.18
C GLU A 88 -1.86 -4.34 15.73
N LEU A 89 -1.14 -3.76 14.77
CA LEU A 89 -1.53 -2.46 14.20
C LEU A 89 -2.79 -2.60 13.35
N ALA A 90 -2.88 -3.65 12.53
CA ALA A 90 -4.07 -3.94 11.74
C ALA A 90 -5.30 -4.19 12.63
N LEU A 91 -5.15 -5.00 13.68
CA LEU A 91 -6.20 -5.23 14.69
C LEU A 91 -6.64 -3.92 15.36
N ALA A 92 -5.69 -3.05 15.71
CA ALA A 92 -6.00 -1.79 16.37
C ALA A 92 -6.76 -0.82 15.47
N VAL A 93 -6.46 -0.81 14.16
CA VAL A 93 -7.23 -0.04 13.18
C VAL A 93 -8.65 -0.61 13.06
N ILE A 94 -8.82 -1.91 12.91
CA ILE A 94 -10.13 -2.57 12.83
C ILE A 94 -10.99 -2.30 14.07
N GLN A 95 -10.38 -2.38 15.25
CA GLN A 95 -11.08 -2.05 16.50
C GLN A 95 -11.59 -0.60 16.48
N GLN A 96 -10.78 0.33 16.05
CA GLN A 96 -11.14 1.75 16.01
C GLN A 96 -12.17 2.06 14.90
N GLU A 97 -12.11 1.39 13.76
CA GLU A 97 -13.02 1.62 12.63
C GLU A 97 -14.42 1.05 12.88
N THR A 98 -14.50 -0.19 13.36
CA THR A 98 -15.75 -0.95 13.35
C THR A 98 -16.04 -1.75 14.61
N ASP A 99 -15.14 -1.74 15.59
CA ASP A 99 -15.22 -2.66 16.73
C ASP A 99 -15.37 -4.12 16.25
N PHE A 100 -14.50 -4.51 15.31
CA PHE A 100 -14.43 -5.84 14.70
C PHE A 100 -15.67 -6.30 13.93
N LYS A 101 -16.45 -5.37 13.38
CA LYS A 101 -17.65 -5.70 12.61
C LYS A 101 -17.45 -5.44 11.12
N ASN A 102 -17.88 -6.41 10.30
CA ASN A 102 -17.92 -6.23 8.85
C ASN A 102 -19.19 -5.45 8.48
N ILE A 103 -19.07 -4.15 8.36
CA ILE A 103 -20.22 -3.26 8.15
C ILE A 103 -20.00 -2.29 6.98
N VAL A 104 -21.10 -1.74 6.50
CA VAL A 104 -21.08 -0.62 5.56
C VAL A 104 -21.50 0.63 6.33
N GLY A 105 -20.55 1.57 6.44
CA GLY A 105 -20.69 2.83 7.17
C GLY A 105 -20.90 4.04 6.25
N ASP A 106 -20.98 5.23 6.84
CA ASP A 106 -21.05 6.52 6.14
C ASP A 106 -22.09 6.59 5.03
N GLY A 107 -23.27 5.98 5.24
CA GLY A 107 -24.33 5.96 4.24
C GLY A 107 -24.03 5.14 3.00
N GLY A 108 -23.04 4.25 3.05
CA GLY A 108 -22.62 3.40 1.93
C GLY A 108 -21.22 3.71 1.40
N ASP A 109 -20.58 4.74 1.90
CA ASP A 109 -19.28 5.20 1.40
C ASP A 109 -18.08 4.39 1.94
N SER A 110 -18.17 3.89 3.18
CA SER A 110 -17.10 3.13 3.85
C SER A 110 -17.51 1.67 4.02
N VAL A 111 -16.64 0.73 3.67
CA VAL A 111 -16.97 -0.70 3.58
C VAL A 111 -16.02 -1.56 4.40
N GLY A 112 -16.57 -2.55 5.08
CA GLY A 112 -15.84 -3.65 5.71
C GLY A 112 -15.23 -3.30 7.06
N TYR A 113 -14.41 -4.20 7.55
CA TYR A 113 -13.72 -4.08 8.84
C TYR A 113 -12.83 -2.85 8.96
N MET A 114 -12.15 -2.47 7.88
CA MET A 114 -11.20 -1.35 7.83
C MET A 114 -11.79 -0.08 7.21
N GLN A 115 -13.11 -0.02 6.99
CA GLN A 115 -13.87 1.12 6.48
C GLN A 115 -13.24 1.76 5.23
N VAL A 116 -12.85 0.91 4.28
CA VAL A 116 -12.25 1.35 3.01
C VAL A 116 -13.29 2.03 2.15
N GLN A 117 -12.94 3.19 1.57
CA GLN A 117 -13.83 3.93 0.66
C GLN A 117 -13.48 3.65 -0.81
N PRO A 118 -14.32 2.88 -1.55
CA PRO A 118 -14.00 2.45 -2.92
C PRO A 118 -13.65 3.60 -3.86
N ARG A 119 -14.31 4.75 -3.72
CA ARG A 119 -14.10 5.94 -4.56
C ARG A 119 -12.65 6.48 -4.52
N TRP A 120 -11.92 6.22 -3.43
CA TRP A 120 -10.54 6.67 -3.26
C TRP A 120 -9.51 5.58 -3.51
N HIS A 121 -9.97 4.33 -3.62
CA HIS A 121 -9.10 3.16 -3.69
C HIS A 121 -9.35 2.27 -4.91
N SER A 122 -10.10 2.75 -5.95
CA SER A 122 -10.39 1.99 -7.16
C SER A 122 -9.13 1.42 -7.83
N ASP A 123 -8.12 2.26 -8.03
CA ASP A 123 -6.86 1.85 -8.68
C ASP A 123 -6.07 0.85 -7.80
N ARG A 124 -6.17 1.01 -6.46
CA ARG A 124 -5.58 0.07 -5.50
C ARG A 124 -6.29 -1.28 -5.54
N MET A 125 -7.61 -1.27 -5.54
CA MET A 125 -8.44 -2.47 -5.65
C MET A 125 -8.13 -3.22 -6.95
N GLU A 126 -8.07 -2.53 -8.09
CA GLU A 126 -7.71 -3.12 -9.39
C GLU A 126 -6.30 -3.74 -9.34
N ARG A 127 -5.30 -3.03 -8.84
CA ARG A 127 -3.92 -3.52 -8.71
C ARG A 127 -3.81 -4.76 -7.83
N LEU A 128 -4.62 -4.84 -6.77
CA LEU A 128 -4.64 -5.96 -5.82
C LEU A 128 -5.60 -7.09 -6.22
N GLY A 129 -6.33 -6.94 -7.32
CA GLY A 129 -7.31 -7.92 -7.78
C GLY A 129 -8.55 -8.03 -6.89
N VAL A 130 -8.87 -6.97 -6.12
CA VAL A 130 -10.01 -6.93 -5.21
C VAL A 130 -11.19 -6.25 -5.89
N SER A 131 -12.32 -6.94 -6.01
CA SER A 131 -13.55 -6.42 -6.61
C SER A 131 -14.67 -6.17 -5.59
N ASP A 132 -14.59 -6.78 -4.41
CA ASP A 132 -15.59 -6.68 -3.34
C ASP A 132 -14.90 -6.38 -2.00
N LEU A 133 -15.24 -5.24 -1.41
CA LEU A 133 -14.74 -4.84 -0.09
C LEU A 133 -15.59 -5.40 1.07
N THR A 134 -16.67 -6.11 0.80
CA THR A 134 -17.40 -6.85 1.82
C THR A 134 -16.77 -8.21 2.10
N ASP A 135 -15.92 -8.70 1.17
CA ASP A 135 -15.04 -9.83 1.41
C ASP A 135 -13.97 -9.47 2.44
N PRO A 136 -13.85 -10.24 3.55
CA PRO A 136 -12.90 -9.92 4.61
C PRO A 136 -11.44 -9.80 4.14
N TYR A 137 -10.98 -10.76 3.35
CA TYR A 137 -9.58 -10.74 2.89
C TYR A 137 -9.30 -9.55 1.97
N GLY A 138 -10.17 -9.31 0.99
CA GLY A 138 -10.05 -8.16 0.09
C GLY A 138 -10.04 -6.83 0.84
N ASN A 139 -10.90 -6.70 1.87
CA ASN A 139 -10.95 -5.52 2.73
C ASN A 139 -9.64 -5.31 3.50
N PHE A 140 -9.13 -6.36 4.14
CA PHE A 140 -7.87 -6.31 4.88
C PHE A 140 -6.69 -5.98 3.97
N LEU A 141 -6.61 -6.62 2.80
CA LEU A 141 -5.54 -6.40 1.85
C LEU A 141 -5.48 -4.94 1.37
N VAL A 142 -6.63 -4.37 0.98
CA VAL A 142 -6.70 -2.98 0.52
C VAL A 142 -6.42 -2.00 1.65
N GLY A 143 -7.00 -2.21 2.83
CA GLY A 143 -6.81 -1.34 3.99
C GLY A 143 -5.35 -1.36 4.50
N CYS A 144 -4.75 -2.53 4.63
CA CYS A 144 -3.36 -2.69 5.05
C CYS A 144 -2.39 -2.12 4.01
N ASP A 145 -2.61 -2.33 2.70
CA ASP A 145 -1.77 -1.76 1.64
C ASP A 145 -1.83 -0.22 1.65
N TYR A 146 -3.00 0.38 1.90
CA TYR A 146 -3.10 1.83 2.06
C TYR A 146 -2.33 2.32 3.29
N LEU A 147 -2.48 1.66 4.42
CA LEU A 147 -1.74 1.99 5.64
C LEU A 147 -0.23 1.86 5.44
N ALA A 148 0.22 0.79 4.76
CA ALA A 148 1.62 0.58 4.41
C ALA A 148 2.17 1.72 3.53
N GLU A 149 1.40 2.16 2.54
CA GLU A 149 1.78 3.33 1.74
C GLU A 149 1.94 4.58 2.60
N MET A 150 1.01 4.85 3.51
CA MET A 150 1.11 6.03 4.39
C MET A 150 2.32 5.95 5.33
N ILE A 151 2.63 4.78 5.87
CA ILE A 151 3.85 4.55 6.66
C ILE A 151 5.11 4.76 5.80
N GLY A 152 5.11 4.28 4.58
CA GLY A 152 6.20 4.43 3.62
C GLY A 152 6.54 5.87 3.22
N LYS A 153 5.67 6.86 3.55
CA LYS A 153 5.99 8.28 3.39
C LYS A 153 7.03 8.78 4.41
N ASN A 154 7.46 7.93 5.36
CA ASN A 154 8.49 8.21 6.37
C ASN A 154 8.25 9.47 7.23
N ARG A 155 6.97 9.73 7.55
CA ARG A 155 6.55 10.88 8.36
C ARG A 155 6.14 10.52 9.80
N GLY A 156 6.41 9.29 10.20
CA GLY A 156 6.03 8.72 11.50
C GLY A 156 4.64 8.08 11.50
N LEU A 157 4.45 7.13 12.43
CA LEU A 157 3.21 6.34 12.52
C LEU A 157 1.99 7.21 12.83
N GLU A 158 2.13 8.22 13.68
CA GLU A 158 1.04 9.14 14.01
C GLU A 158 0.50 9.87 12.76
N TRP A 159 1.42 10.39 11.92
CA TRP A 159 1.05 11.00 10.65
C TRP A 159 0.35 10.01 9.71
N ALA A 160 0.86 8.77 9.62
CA ALA A 160 0.28 7.72 8.78
C ALA A 160 -1.16 7.37 9.20
N LEU A 161 -1.42 7.29 10.50
CA LEU A 161 -2.75 7.05 11.05
C LEU A 161 -3.70 8.24 10.81
N HIS A 162 -3.22 9.47 10.92
CA HIS A 162 -4.01 10.64 10.50
C HIS A 162 -4.33 10.60 9.02
N ALA A 163 -3.37 10.20 8.17
CA ALA A 163 -3.56 10.11 6.74
C ALA A 163 -4.52 8.98 6.37
N TYR A 164 -4.48 7.86 7.08
CA TYR A 164 -5.43 6.77 6.92
C TYR A 164 -6.86 7.24 7.19
N ASN A 165 -7.09 7.88 8.34
CA ASN A 165 -8.41 8.32 8.78
C ASN A 165 -8.99 9.50 7.97
N GLY A 166 -8.17 10.47 7.56
CA GLY A 166 -8.67 11.71 6.95
C GLY A 166 -7.91 12.18 5.71
N GLY A 167 -7.04 11.35 5.18
CA GLY A 167 -6.20 11.65 4.03
C GLY A 167 -4.95 12.48 4.37
N PRO A 168 -3.99 12.55 3.42
CA PRO A 168 -2.70 13.23 3.64
C PRO A 168 -2.82 14.72 3.95
N THR A 169 -3.82 15.42 3.42
CA THR A 169 -4.04 16.84 3.72
C THR A 169 -4.40 17.04 5.18
N TYR A 170 -5.34 16.26 5.70
CA TYR A 170 -5.70 16.27 7.12
C TYR A 170 -4.50 15.95 8.03
N ALA A 171 -3.72 14.93 7.68
CA ALA A 171 -2.51 14.58 8.41
C ALA A 171 -1.49 15.73 8.46
N ASN A 172 -1.33 16.46 7.34
CA ASN A 172 -0.46 17.63 7.30
C ASN A 172 -0.95 18.76 8.19
N ASP A 173 -2.26 19.01 8.25
CA ASP A 173 -2.84 20.05 9.07
C ASP A 173 -2.74 19.72 10.56
N MET A 174 -2.93 18.43 10.92
CA MET A 174 -2.72 17.96 12.29
C MET A 174 -1.26 18.11 12.72
N ALA A 175 -0.31 17.75 11.85
CA ALA A 175 1.12 17.89 12.12
C ALA A 175 1.55 19.36 12.27
N LYS A 176 1.05 20.27 11.42
CA LYS A 176 1.30 21.72 11.55
C LYS A 176 0.72 22.32 12.83
N ALA A 177 -0.42 21.79 13.26
CA ALA A 177 -1.08 22.23 14.49
C ALA A 177 -0.50 21.59 15.76
N GLU A 178 0.46 20.65 15.62
CA GLU A 178 1.02 19.83 16.71
C GLU A 178 -0.08 19.12 17.52
N LYS A 179 -1.07 18.56 16.81
CA LYS A 179 -2.25 17.91 17.41
C LYS A 179 -2.32 16.44 17.06
N THR A 180 -2.67 15.62 18.05
CA THR A 180 -3.02 14.22 17.91
C THR A 180 -4.52 14.03 18.08
N SER A 181 -5.18 13.43 17.08
CA SER A 181 -6.63 13.14 17.15
C SER A 181 -6.94 12.01 18.13
N GLN A 182 -8.21 11.95 18.56
CA GLN A 182 -8.67 10.83 19.40
C GLN A 182 -8.55 9.49 18.67
N TYR A 183 -8.79 9.47 17.37
CA TYR A 183 -8.59 8.28 16.51
C TYR A 183 -7.17 7.71 16.71
N VAL A 184 -6.15 8.53 16.49
CA VAL A 184 -4.75 8.09 16.60
C VAL A 184 -4.42 7.61 18.02
N LYS A 185 -4.88 8.36 19.05
CA LYS A 185 -4.66 7.95 20.45
C LYS A 185 -5.26 6.59 20.76
N ASN A 186 -6.47 6.32 20.26
CA ASN A 186 -7.16 5.05 20.47
C ASN A 186 -6.40 3.91 19.78
N VAL A 187 -6.03 4.07 18.49
CA VAL A 187 -5.28 3.04 17.74
C VAL A 187 -3.95 2.72 18.43
N LEU A 188 -3.16 3.74 18.80
CA LEU A 188 -1.87 3.53 19.45
C LEU A 188 -2.01 2.88 20.81
N ASN A 189 -3.03 3.28 21.60
CA ASN A 189 -3.29 2.68 22.89
C ASN A 189 -3.67 1.20 22.77
N TYR A 190 -4.59 0.86 21.85
CA TYR A 190 -5.01 -0.52 21.68
C TYR A 190 -3.89 -1.41 21.11
N MET A 191 -3.13 -0.91 20.13
CA MET A 191 -1.94 -1.60 19.63
C MET A 191 -0.93 -1.90 20.77
N ASN A 192 -0.72 -0.97 21.70
CA ASN A 192 0.16 -1.21 22.83
C ASN A 192 -0.38 -2.28 23.80
N ILE A 193 -1.68 -2.29 24.07
CA ILE A 193 -2.32 -3.34 24.87
C ILE A 193 -2.07 -4.71 24.22
N LEU A 194 -2.32 -4.84 22.93
CA LEU A 194 -2.11 -6.08 22.18
C LEU A 194 -0.66 -6.60 22.21
N LYS A 195 0.33 -5.71 22.30
CA LYS A 195 1.75 -6.07 22.37
C LYS A 195 2.21 -6.47 23.77
N THR A 196 1.52 -6.02 24.83
CA THR A 196 1.91 -6.31 26.22
C THR A 196 1.31 -7.59 26.73
N GLU A 197 0.27 -8.11 26.11
CA GLU A 197 -0.31 -9.42 26.41
C GLU A 197 0.52 -10.49 25.70
N GLU A 198 1.69 -10.82 26.29
CA GLU A 198 2.53 -11.95 25.86
C GLU A 198 1.75 -13.26 26.06
N PHE A 199 1.79 -14.15 25.08
CA PHE A 199 1.18 -15.49 25.05
C PHE A 199 2.13 -16.54 25.60
#